data_d146213f1652a245c4bb74df1786c67e
#
_entry.id   d146213f1652a245c4bb74df1786c67e
#
_cell.length_a   1.000
_cell.length_b   1.000
_cell.length_c   1.000
_cell.angle_alpha   90.00
_cell.angle_beta   90.00
_cell.angle_gamma   90.00
#
_symmetry.space_group_name_H-M   'P 1'
#
loop_
_entity.id
_entity.type
_entity.pdbx_description
1 polymer ?
#
loop_
_entity_poly.entity_id
_entity_poly.type
_entity_poly.pdbx_seq_one_letter_code
_entity_poly.pdbx_strand_id
1 'polypeptide(L)'
;MADNILEVKHLKKYFKTARGLLHAVDDVSFTIEKGKTLGIVGESGCGKSTTGRAILRLIEPTDGQVIFEGKDITALSGAQMRAMRRDMQIIFQDPFSSLDPKKTVSQTIAEPIIENKIMKDKAAIDAKVRELMKTVGLAERLVNTYPHELDGGRRQRIGIARALAMEPKFIVCDEPVSALDVS
;
A
#
# COMPACT_ATOMS: atom_id res chain seq x y z
N MET A 1 -4.36 27.31 -7.16
CA MET A 1 -3.78 26.13 -7.81
C MET A 1 -4.31 24.91 -7.06
N ALA A 2 -4.71 23.85 -7.74
CA ALA A 2 -5.18 22.65 -7.07
C ALA A 2 -4.03 22.11 -6.17
N ASP A 3 -4.35 21.73 -4.92
CA ASP A 3 -3.39 21.17 -3.98
C ASP A 3 -3.25 19.67 -4.29
N ASN A 4 -2.44 19.34 -5.29
CA ASN A 4 -2.23 17.98 -5.74
C ASN A 4 -1.35 17.22 -4.74
N ILE A 5 -1.83 16.09 -4.24
CA ILE A 5 -1.02 15.18 -3.44
C ILE A 5 -0.11 14.34 -4.30
N LEU A 6 -0.58 13.98 -5.51
CA LEU A 6 0.17 13.15 -6.46
C LEU A 6 0.01 13.68 -7.88
N GLU A 7 1.14 13.75 -8.61
CA GLU A 7 1.16 13.98 -10.04
C GLU A 7 2.01 12.88 -10.70
N VAL A 8 1.43 12.21 -11.68
CA VAL A 8 2.09 11.21 -12.51
C VAL A 8 2.21 11.77 -13.92
N LYS A 9 3.43 11.78 -14.47
CA LYS A 9 3.73 12.38 -15.77
C LYS A 9 4.45 11.37 -16.65
N HIS A 10 3.83 11.00 -17.77
CA HIS A 10 4.41 10.13 -18.81
C HIS A 10 5.00 8.82 -18.24
N LEU A 11 4.36 8.26 -17.22
CA LEU A 11 4.85 7.06 -16.53
C LEU A 11 4.88 5.87 -17.48
N LYS A 12 6.05 5.21 -17.55
CA LYS A 12 6.26 4.01 -18.36
C LYS A 12 6.87 2.90 -17.50
N LYS A 13 6.41 1.67 -17.70
CA LYS A 13 7.04 0.49 -17.15
C LYS A 13 7.04 -0.63 -18.17
N TYR A 14 8.23 -0.98 -18.62
CA TYR A 14 8.47 -2.05 -19.58
C TYR A 14 9.26 -3.17 -18.91
N PHE A 15 8.90 -4.39 -19.21
CA PHE A 15 9.60 -5.60 -18.75
C PHE A 15 10.27 -6.30 -19.93
N LYS A 16 11.53 -6.70 -19.75
CA LYS A 16 12.21 -7.57 -20.73
C LYS A 16 11.68 -8.99 -20.61
N THR A 17 11.20 -9.54 -21.69
CA THR A 17 10.72 -10.93 -21.79
C THR A 17 11.48 -11.67 -22.89
N ALA A 18 11.36 -12.99 -22.93
CA ALA A 18 11.96 -13.80 -24.01
C ALA A 18 11.39 -13.45 -25.40
N ARG A 19 10.22 -12.81 -25.46
CA ARG A 19 9.54 -12.41 -26.72
C ARG A 19 9.69 -10.93 -27.05
N GLY A 20 10.52 -10.17 -26.30
CA GLY A 20 10.71 -8.73 -26.47
C GLY A 20 10.27 -7.92 -25.25
N LEU A 21 10.02 -6.64 -25.45
CA LEU A 21 9.56 -5.73 -24.39
C LEU A 21 8.05 -5.85 -24.19
N LEU A 22 7.64 -6.11 -22.96
CA LEU A 22 6.25 -5.99 -22.53
C LEU A 22 6.01 -4.60 -21.99
N HIS A 23 5.20 -3.80 -22.65
CA HIS A 23 4.77 -2.47 -22.23
C HIS A 23 3.61 -2.61 -21.22
N ALA A 24 3.93 -2.80 -19.95
CA ALA A 24 2.93 -3.01 -18.91
C ALA A 24 2.25 -1.69 -18.47
N VAL A 25 2.96 -0.58 -18.54
CA VAL A 25 2.44 0.79 -18.39
C VAL A 25 3.08 1.63 -19.49
N ASP A 26 2.28 2.31 -20.28
CA ASP A 26 2.78 3.08 -21.42
C ASP A 26 2.14 4.47 -21.47
N ASP A 27 2.97 5.47 -21.19
CA ASP A 27 2.67 6.91 -21.24
C ASP A 27 1.44 7.36 -20.42
N VAL A 28 1.36 6.91 -19.16
CA VAL A 28 0.24 7.24 -18.27
C VAL A 28 0.51 8.54 -17.53
N SER A 29 -0.46 9.48 -17.60
CA SER A 29 -0.40 10.77 -16.89
C SER A 29 -1.74 11.06 -16.20
N PHE A 30 -1.68 11.48 -14.93
CA PHE A 30 -2.84 11.94 -14.16
C PHE A 30 -2.41 12.69 -12.89
N THR A 31 -3.38 13.33 -12.24
CA THR A 31 -3.18 14.02 -10.97
C THR A 31 -4.23 13.58 -9.96
N ILE A 32 -3.87 13.61 -8.68
CA ILE A 32 -4.80 13.36 -7.57
C ILE A 32 -4.70 14.55 -6.62
N GLU A 33 -5.83 15.22 -6.41
CA GLU A 33 -5.92 16.29 -5.41
C GLU A 33 -5.94 15.70 -4.00
N LYS A 34 -5.46 16.47 -3.04
CA LYS A 34 -5.49 16.09 -1.63
C LYS A 34 -6.91 15.80 -1.14
N GLY A 35 -7.09 14.68 -0.44
CA GLY A 35 -8.40 14.24 0.04
C GLY A 35 -9.34 13.68 -1.04
N LYS A 36 -8.85 13.48 -2.27
CA LYS A 36 -9.61 12.85 -3.35
C LYS A 36 -9.19 11.42 -3.60
N THR A 37 -10.07 10.65 -4.23
CA THR A 37 -9.83 9.28 -4.67
C THR A 37 -9.90 9.21 -6.18
N LEU A 38 -8.94 8.54 -6.80
CA LEU A 38 -8.92 8.21 -8.22
C LEU A 38 -9.11 6.70 -8.41
N GLY A 39 -10.13 6.30 -9.17
CA GLY A 39 -10.34 4.92 -9.57
C GLY A 39 -9.67 4.63 -10.92
N ILE A 40 -8.82 3.59 -10.97
CA ILE A 40 -8.24 3.08 -12.22
C ILE A 40 -8.97 1.78 -12.58
N VAL A 41 -9.68 1.80 -13.71
CA VAL A 41 -10.50 0.69 -14.19
C VAL A 41 -9.92 0.15 -15.50
N GLY A 42 -10.05 -1.14 -15.73
CA GLY A 42 -9.59 -1.80 -16.94
C GLY A 42 -9.63 -3.33 -16.80
N GLU A 43 -9.43 -4.04 -17.89
CA GLU A 43 -9.41 -5.49 -17.94
C GLU A 43 -8.31 -6.12 -17.09
N SER A 44 -8.42 -7.42 -16.78
CA SER A 44 -7.36 -8.13 -16.08
C SER A 44 -6.08 -8.12 -16.91
N GLY A 45 -4.93 -7.85 -16.26
CA GLY A 45 -3.63 -7.79 -16.93
C GLY A 45 -3.32 -6.49 -17.69
N CYS A 46 -4.21 -5.48 -17.70
CA CYS A 46 -3.96 -4.22 -18.41
C CYS A 46 -2.96 -3.27 -17.71
N GLY A 47 -2.31 -3.69 -16.63
CA GLY A 47 -1.25 -2.91 -15.96
C GLY A 47 -1.68 -2.11 -14.72
N LYS A 48 -2.91 -2.24 -14.22
CA LYS A 48 -3.40 -1.50 -13.01
C LYS A 48 -2.47 -1.67 -11.80
N SER A 49 -2.24 -2.91 -11.39
CA SER A 49 -1.35 -3.23 -10.27
C SER A 49 0.10 -2.79 -10.52
N THR A 50 0.56 -2.90 -11.77
CA THR A 50 1.88 -2.43 -12.18
C THR A 50 2.00 -0.91 -12.03
N THR A 51 0.96 -0.16 -12.43
CA THR A 51 0.91 1.30 -12.25
C THR A 51 1.00 1.68 -10.79
N GLY A 52 0.19 1.09 -9.92
CA GLY A 52 0.23 1.35 -8.47
C GLY A 52 1.59 1.06 -7.85
N ARG A 53 2.21 -0.07 -8.21
CA ARG A 53 3.55 -0.44 -7.73
C ARG A 53 4.66 0.47 -8.27
N ALA A 54 4.54 0.95 -9.51
CA ALA A 54 5.47 1.91 -10.10
C ALA A 54 5.38 3.28 -9.42
N ILE A 55 4.17 3.76 -9.10
CA ILE A 55 3.94 5.00 -8.36
C ILE A 55 4.63 4.96 -6.99
N LEU A 56 4.55 3.84 -6.28
CA LEU A 56 5.20 3.66 -4.97
C LEU A 56 6.69 3.28 -5.08
N ARG A 57 7.22 3.18 -6.31
CA ARG A 57 8.57 2.67 -6.58
C ARG A 57 8.87 1.34 -5.87
N LEU A 58 7.88 0.48 -5.78
CA LEU A 58 8.09 -0.95 -5.45
C LEU A 58 8.70 -1.69 -6.64
N ILE A 59 8.41 -1.19 -7.84
CA ILE A 59 9.12 -1.51 -9.09
C ILE A 59 9.61 -0.18 -9.69
N GLU A 60 10.85 -0.15 -10.16
CA GLU A 60 11.39 1.07 -10.77
C GLU A 60 10.68 1.35 -12.10
N PRO A 61 10.19 2.59 -12.33
CA PRO A 61 9.71 3.02 -13.63
C PRO A 61 10.78 2.87 -14.70
N THR A 62 10.37 2.67 -15.96
CA THR A 62 11.30 2.71 -17.10
C THR A 62 11.56 4.15 -17.53
N ASP A 63 10.53 5.00 -17.44
CA ASP A 63 10.57 6.42 -17.80
C ASP A 63 9.41 7.16 -17.13
N GLY A 64 9.39 8.49 -17.19
CA GLY A 64 8.37 9.34 -16.61
C GLY A 64 8.71 9.79 -15.20
N GLN A 65 7.77 10.53 -14.60
CA GLN A 65 7.94 11.12 -13.28
C GLN A 65 6.75 10.84 -12.38
N VAL A 66 7.02 10.68 -11.09
CA VAL A 66 6.02 10.65 -10.03
C VAL A 66 6.38 11.73 -9.02
N ILE A 67 5.48 12.71 -8.88
CA ILE A 67 5.65 13.84 -7.98
C ILE A 67 4.66 13.66 -6.82
N PHE A 68 5.16 13.50 -5.61
CA PHE A 68 4.37 13.37 -4.39
C PHE A 68 4.61 14.57 -3.48
N GLU A 69 3.55 15.28 -3.10
CA GLU A 69 3.61 16.54 -2.34
C GLU A 69 4.65 17.54 -2.93
N GLY A 70 4.66 17.69 -4.25
CA GLY A 70 5.57 18.59 -4.97
C GLY A 70 7.00 18.09 -5.13
N LYS A 71 7.35 16.88 -4.63
CA LYS A 71 8.68 16.30 -4.72
C LYS A 71 8.71 15.14 -5.71
N ASP A 72 9.61 15.20 -6.69
CA ASP A 72 9.85 14.08 -7.62
C ASP A 72 10.48 12.91 -6.88
N ILE A 73 9.70 11.84 -6.71
CA ILE A 73 10.14 10.65 -5.99
C ILE A 73 10.92 9.68 -6.89
N THR A 74 10.87 9.84 -8.21
CA THR A 74 11.63 8.99 -9.13
C THR A 74 13.13 9.25 -9.06
N ALA A 75 13.53 10.47 -8.67
CA ALA A 75 14.92 10.88 -8.51
C ALA A 75 15.50 10.60 -7.12
N LEU A 76 14.71 10.11 -6.16
CA LEU A 76 15.16 9.88 -4.78
C LEU A 76 16.12 8.70 -4.65
N SER A 77 17.11 8.82 -3.77
CA SER A 77 17.95 7.70 -3.33
C SER A 77 17.12 6.67 -2.55
N GLY A 78 17.62 5.44 -2.42
CA GLY A 78 16.94 4.37 -1.67
C GLY A 78 16.61 4.75 -0.22
N ALA A 79 17.51 5.47 0.47
CA ALA A 79 17.29 5.94 1.83
C ALA A 79 16.16 6.99 1.91
N GLN A 80 16.15 7.95 0.99
CA GLN A 80 15.09 8.96 0.89
C GLN A 80 13.75 8.33 0.53
N MET A 81 13.73 7.36 -0.39
CA MET A 81 12.51 6.65 -0.76
C MET A 81 11.96 5.81 0.41
N ARG A 82 12.83 5.22 1.23
CA ARG A 82 12.39 4.51 2.45
C ARG A 82 11.66 5.44 3.42
N ALA A 83 12.16 6.66 3.61
CA ALA A 83 11.49 7.67 4.42
C ALA A 83 10.14 8.08 3.81
N MET A 84 10.08 8.26 2.49
CA MET A 84 8.86 8.63 1.76
C MET A 84 7.76 7.56 1.84
N ARG A 85 8.12 6.28 1.88
CA ARG A 85 7.16 5.17 2.00
C ARG A 85 6.38 5.16 3.31
N ARG A 86 6.76 5.94 4.31
CA ARG A 86 5.93 6.14 5.52
C ARG A 86 4.62 6.84 5.17
N ASP A 87 4.69 7.82 4.28
CA ASP A 87 3.54 8.63 3.86
C ASP A 87 2.75 7.99 2.71
N MET A 88 3.32 6.94 2.06
CA MET A 88 2.74 6.27 0.89
C MET A 88 2.66 4.76 1.16
N GLN A 89 1.47 4.22 1.31
CA GLN A 89 1.26 2.82 1.63
C GLN A 89 0.51 2.07 0.53
N ILE A 90 0.55 0.73 0.57
CA ILE A 90 -0.20 -0.13 -0.34
C ILE A 90 -1.01 -1.17 0.43
N ILE A 91 -2.23 -1.39 -0.04
CA ILE A 91 -3.06 -2.53 0.35
C ILE A 91 -3.06 -3.48 -0.83
N PHE A 92 -2.49 -4.68 -0.63
CA PHE A 92 -2.32 -5.68 -1.69
C PHE A 92 -3.61 -6.45 -1.96
N GLN A 93 -3.75 -6.91 -3.19
CA GLN A 93 -4.85 -7.76 -3.67
C GLN A 93 -4.91 -9.09 -2.92
N ASP A 94 -3.76 -9.75 -2.71
CA ASP A 94 -3.67 -11.04 -2.03
C ASP A 94 -3.28 -10.85 -0.56
N PRO A 95 -4.23 -11.02 0.37
CA PRO A 95 -3.92 -10.92 1.79
C PRO A 95 -3.09 -12.11 2.31
N PHE A 96 -3.09 -13.27 1.62
CA PHE A 96 -2.33 -14.43 2.05
C PHE A 96 -0.82 -14.23 1.90
N SER A 97 -0.38 -13.78 0.73
CA SER A 97 1.04 -13.55 0.45
C SER A 97 1.61 -12.32 1.15
N SER A 98 0.75 -11.42 1.62
CA SER A 98 1.16 -10.16 2.24
C SER A 98 1.41 -10.23 3.75
N LEU A 99 1.00 -11.32 4.43
CA LEU A 99 1.11 -11.48 5.87
C LEU A 99 2.13 -12.57 6.23
N ASP A 100 2.95 -12.32 7.24
CA ASP A 100 3.85 -13.33 7.81
C ASP A 100 3.02 -14.32 8.65
N PRO A 101 2.95 -15.62 8.29
CA PRO A 101 2.16 -16.61 9.01
C PRO A 101 2.66 -16.90 10.44
N LYS A 102 3.88 -16.46 10.78
CA LYS A 102 4.50 -16.64 12.10
C LYS A 102 4.19 -15.50 13.08
N LYS A 103 3.56 -14.43 12.60
CA LYS A 103 3.19 -13.26 13.42
C LYS A 103 1.72 -13.26 13.73
N THR A 104 1.36 -12.92 14.97
CA THR A 104 -0.04 -12.70 15.35
C THR A 104 -0.62 -11.44 14.71
N VAL A 105 -1.93 -11.26 14.80
CA VAL A 105 -2.63 -10.04 14.35
C VAL A 105 -1.98 -8.79 14.94
N SER A 106 -1.79 -8.78 16.28
CA SER A 106 -1.17 -7.63 16.96
C SER A 106 0.25 -7.36 16.49
N GLN A 107 1.06 -8.41 16.37
CA GLN A 107 2.44 -8.27 15.89
C GLN A 107 2.51 -7.73 14.47
N THR A 108 1.63 -8.21 13.59
CA THR A 108 1.56 -7.75 12.19
C THR A 108 1.18 -6.26 12.09
N ILE A 109 0.21 -5.81 12.88
CA ILE A 109 -0.24 -4.40 12.88
C ILE A 109 0.81 -3.50 13.56
N ALA A 110 1.46 -3.98 14.64
CA ALA A 110 2.47 -3.21 15.38
C ALA A 110 3.80 -3.10 14.63
N GLU A 111 4.12 -4.05 13.75
CA GLU A 111 5.42 -4.12 13.07
C GLU A 111 5.86 -2.80 12.41
N PRO A 112 5.06 -2.15 11.55
CA PRO A 112 5.48 -0.89 10.94
C PRO A 112 5.70 0.24 11.95
N ILE A 113 4.98 0.26 13.06
CA ILE A 113 5.15 1.24 14.14
C ILE A 113 6.52 1.06 14.81
N ILE A 114 6.87 -0.19 15.10
CA ILE A 114 8.12 -0.57 15.78
C ILE A 114 9.32 -0.34 14.86
N GLU A 115 9.28 -0.88 13.63
CA GLU A 115 10.37 -0.81 12.64
C GLU A 115 10.71 0.64 12.25
N ASN A 116 9.69 1.48 12.14
CA ASN A 116 9.87 2.90 11.84
C ASN A 116 10.06 3.78 13.08
N LYS A 117 10.11 3.19 14.28
CA LYS A 117 10.32 3.89 15.56
C LYS A 117 9.33 5.03 15.80
N ILE A 118 8.07 4.85 15.37
CA ILE A 118 7.01 5.87 15.52
C ILE A 118 6.65 6.03 16.99
N MET A 119 6.52 4.90 17.70
CA MET A 119 6.27 4.83 19.13
C MET A 119 7.30 3.95 19.80
N LYS A 120 7.65 4.24 21.07
CA LYS A 120 8.60 3.47 21.86
C LYS A 120 7.94 2.75 23.03
N ASP A 121 6.85 3.32 23.55
CA ASP A 121 6.14 2.75 24.69
C ASP A 121 5.25 1.57 24.22
N LYS A 122 5.45 0.43 24.86
CA LYS A 122 4.72 -0.79 24.54
C LYS A 122 3.22 -0.66 24.77
N ALA A 123 2.82 0.00 25.87
CA ALA A 123 1.40 0.18 26.19
C ALA A 123 0.71 1.09 25.16
N ALA A 124 1.40 2.15 24.67
CA ALA A 124 0.90 3.03 23.61
C ALA A 124 0.77 2.27 22.27
N ILE A 125 1.72 1.39 21.93
CA ILE A 125 1.66 0.54 20.74
C ILE A 125 0.47 -0.42 20.83
N ASP A 126 0.29 -1.09 21.96
CA ASP A 126 -0.82 -2.03 22.18
C ASP A 126 -2.18 -1.31 22.08
N ALA A 127 -2.29 -0.11 22.64
CA ALA A 127 -3.50 0.72 22.53
C ALA A 127 -3.79 1.12 21.07
N LYS A 128 -2.76 1.54 20.31
CA LYS A 128 -2.89 1.88 18.89
C LYS A 128 -3.31 0.67 18.04
N VAL A 129 -2.75 -0.50 18.30
CA VAL A 129 -3.16 -1.76 17.63
C VAL A 129 -4.64 -2.05 17.85
N ARG A 130 -5.14 -1.93 19.09
CA ARG A 130 -6.57 -2.16 19.40
C ARG A 130 -7.46 -1.13 18.73
N GLU A 131 -7.06 0.14 18.71
CA GLU A 131 -7.75 1.20 17.97
C GLU A 131 -7.87 0.86 16.48
N LEU A 132 -6.76 0.45 15.84
CA LEU A 132 -6.73 0.08 14.43
C LEU A 132 -7.58 -1.17 14.15
N MET A 133 -7.51 -2.20 15.03
CA MET A 133 -8.39 -3.37 14.92
C MET A 133 -9.86 -2.97 14.94
N LYS A 134 -10.25 -2.08 15.85
CA LYS A 134 -11.62 -1.55 15.94
C LYS A 134 -11.99 -0.78 14.66
N THR A 135 -11.11 0.06 14.15
CA THR A 135 -11.32 0.86 12.93
C THR A 135 -11.63 -0.02 11.72
N VAL A 136 -10.95 -1.16 11.58
CA VAL A 136 -11.18 -2.08 10.46
C VAL A 136 -12.23 -3.17 10.77
N GLY A 137 -12.89 -3.11 11.91
CA GLY A 137 -13.93 -4.07 12.30
C GLY A 137 -13.41 -5.47 12.66
N LEU A 138 -12.17 -5.58 13.17
CA LEU A 138 -11.63 -6.81 13.75
C LEU A 138 -11.97 -6.91 15.23
N ALA A 139 -12.51 -8.05 15.65
CA ALA A 139 -12.82 -8.28 17.06
C ALA A 139 -11.54 -8.34 17.91
N GLU A 140 -11.54 -7.69 19.07
CA GLU A 140 -10.38 -7.60 19.96
C GLU A 140 -9.83 -8.97 20.41
N ARG A 141 -10.70 -9.96 20.56
CA ARG A 141 -10.31 -11.36 20.89
C ARG A 141 -9.33 -11.97 19.89
N LEU A 142 -9.22 -11.43 18.67
CA LEU A 142 -8.33 -11.94 17.63
C LEU A 142 -6.89 -11.40 17.74
N VAL A 143 -6.59 -10.60 18.74
CA VAL A 143 -5.30 -9.92 18.93
C VAL A 143 -4.10 -10.88 18.90
N ASN A 144 -4.25 -12.08 19.46
CA ASN A 144 -3.22 -13.13 19.53
C ASN A 144 -3.41 -14.26 18.49
N THR A 145 -4.39 -14.12 17.59
CA THR A 145 -4.67 -15.13 16.55
C THR A 145 -3.65 -15.01 15.41
N TYR A 146 -3.32 -16.12 14.78
CA TYR A 146 -2.44 -16.14 13.61
C TYR A 146 -3.23 -16.02 12.31
N PRO A 147 -2.62 -15.46 11.22
CA PRO A 147 -3.31 -15.31 9.95
C PRO A 147 -3.92 -16.59 9.38
N HIS A 148 -3.26 -17.74 9.54
CA HIS A 148 -3.75 -19.01 9.03
C HIS A 148 -5.04 -19.53 9.71
N GLU A 149 -5.39 -18.98 10.87
CA GLU A 149 -6.63 -19.29 11.61
C GLU A 149 -7.81 -18.42 11.16
N LEU A 150 -7.59 -17.48 10.23
CA LEU A 150 -8.57 -16.48 9.82
C LEU A 150 -8.99 -16.68 8.36
N ASP A 151 -10.21 -16.26 8.04
CA ASP A 151 -10.69 -16.17 6.66
C ASP A 151 -10.02 -15.05 5.86
N GLY A 152 -10.27 -15.03 4.55
CA GLY A 152 -9.69 -14.05 3.63
C GLY A 152 -10.07 -12.60 3.98
N GLY A 153 -11.33 -12.37 4.33
CA GLY A 153 -11.83 -11.03 4.70
C GLY A 153 -11.16 -10.48 5.95
N ARG A 154 -10.98 -11.30 7.00
CA ARG A 154 -10.24 -10.90 8.20
C ARG A 154 -8.77 -10.64 7.93
N ARG A 155 -8.12 -11.46 7.10
CA ARG A 155 -6.73 -11.22 6.67
C ARG A 155 -6.60 -9.91 5.90
N GLN A 156 -7.54 -9.61 5.00
CA GLN A 156 -7.56 -8.32 4.30
C GLN A 156 -7.66 -7.15 5.27
N ARG A 157 -8.52 -7.24 6.28
CA ARG A 157 -8.65 -6.22 7.33
C ARG A 157 -7.37 -6.02 8.13
N ILE A 158 -6.59 -7.09 8.38
CA ILE A 158 -5.26 -6.97 9.01
C ILE A 158 -4.30 -6.20 8.10
N GLY A 159 -4.27 -6.49 6.80
CA GLY A 159 -3.48 -5.76 5.81
C GLY A 159 -3.83 -4.27 5.76
N ILE A 160 -5.12 -3.95 5.82
CA ILE A 160 -5.62 -2.57 5.89
C ILE A 160 -5.15 -1.89 7.20
N ALA A 161 -5.34 -2.55 8.36
CA ALA A 161 -4.91 -2.01 9.66
C ALA A 161 -3.39 -1.76 9.69
N ARG A 162 -2.58 -2.68 9.12
CA ARG A 162 -1.13 -2.52 8.99
C ARG A 162 -0.75 -1.30 8.14
N ALA A 163 -1.43 -1.07 7.03
CA ALA A 163 -1.19 0.12 6.20
C ALA A 163 -1.56 1.41 6.94
N LEU A 164 -2.70 1.42 7.64
CA LEU A 164 -3.17 2.57 8.42
C LEU A 164 -2.29 2.87 9.64
N ALA A 165 -1.53 1.89 10.15
CA ALA A 165 -0.64 2.06 11.30
C ALA A 165 0.46 3.10 11.09
N MET A 166 0.78 3.41 9.83
CA MET A 166 1.75 4.44 9.44
C MET A 166 1.13 5.84 9.35
N GLU A 167 -0.20 5.97 9.49
CA GLU A 167 -0.95 7.22 9.26
C GLU A 167 -0.60 7.87 7.91
N PRO A 168 -0.69 7.10 6.81
CA PRO A 168 -0.21 7.54 5.51
C PRO A 168 -1.06 8.66 4.93
N LYS A 169 -0.42 9.53 4.13
CA LYS A 169 -1.10 10.58 3.37
C LYS A 169 -1.70 10.07 2.06
N PHE A 170 -1.15 8.96 1.55
CA PHE A 170 -1.56 8.36 0.28
C PHE A 170 -1.57 6.83 0.36
N ILE A 171 -2.63 6.21 -0.14
CA ILE A 171 -2.78 4.75 -0.16
C ILE A 171 -3.12 4.29 -1.57
N VAL A 172 -2.35 3.35 -2.08
CA VAL A 172 -2.71 2.57 -3.27
C VAL A 172 -3.48 1.34 -2.82
N CYS A 173 -4.70 1.16 -3.34
CA CYS A 173 -5.52 -0.02 -3.10
C CYS A 173 -5.50 -0.90 -4.35
N ASP A 174 -4.80 -2.04 -4.30
CA ASP A 174 -4.73 -3.00 -5.40
C ASP A 174 -5.81 -4.06 -5.20
N GLU A 175 -7.00 -3.87 -5.81
CA GLU A 175 -8.20 -4.72 -5.70
C GLU A 175 -8.56 -5.13 -4.25
N PRO A 176 -8.71 -4.18 -3.32
CA PRO A 176 -8.78 -4.46 -1.88
C PRO A 176 -10.03 -5.21 -1.43
N VAL A 177 -11.05 -5.30 -2.27
CA VAL A 177 -12.36 -5.89 -1.93
C VAL A 177 -12.60 -7.27 -2.52
N SER A 178 -11.68 -7.83 -3.31
CA SER A 178 -11.83 -9.15 -3.93
C SER A 178 -11.95 -10.29 -2.91
N ALA A 179 -11.44 -10.09 -1.69
CA ALA A 179 -11.51 -11.06 -0.58
C ALA A 179 -12.59 -10.74 0.47
N LEU A 180 -13.35 -9.65 0.28
CA LEU A 180 -14.47 -9.30 1.15
C LEU A 180 -15.75 -9.84 0.49
N ASP A 181 -16.50 -10.71 1.21
CA ASP A 181 -17.83 -11.10 0.80
C ASP A 181 -18.71 -9.85 0.67
N VAL A 182 -19.01 -9.49 -0.56
CA VAL A 182 -20.00 -8.47 -0.88
C VAL A 182 -21.36 -9.18 -0.88
N SER A 183 -21.88 -9.47 0.31
CA SER A 183 -23.25 -9.94 0.51
C SER A 183 -24.10 -8.86 1.11
#